data_a1248181bc08fee5bc276e6726ab2321
#
_entry.id   a1248181bc08fee5bc276e6726ab2321
#
_cell.length_a   1.000
_cell.length_b   1.000
_cell.length_c   1.000
_cell.angle_alpha   90.00
_cell.angle_beta   90.00
_cell.angle_gamma   90.00
#
_symmetry.space_group_name_H-M   'P 1'
#
loop_
_entity.id
_entity.type
_entity.pdbx_description
1 polymer ?
#
loop_
_entity_poly.entity_id
_entity_poly.type
_entity_poly.pdbx_seq_one_letter_code
_entity_poly.pdbx_strand_id
1 'polypeptide(L)'
;MRWSRWLATAAAYLAIVAIVGLSAVGGWYYWDRVQARGAQAARDALPTLVAKEMPQVLGYDFQTVERSLGDTYPMMTPDYRQEFKKRANEQIIPEAKKREVVIQANVVGVGVMEANRNSAAVMVFMNRTVTDKARQPIYEGIRVRVEFQRIGGKWLIAFIKPI
;
A
#
# COMPACT_ATOMS: atom_id res chain seq x y z
N MET A 1 -22.61 56.15 -31.58
CA MET A 1 -23.28 54.91 -31.18
C MET A 1 -22.55 53.60 -31.56
N ARG A 2 -21.51 53.52 -32.34
CA ARG A 2 -20.78 52.28 -32.72
C ARG A 2 -19.67 51.90 -31.72
N TRP A 3 -19.07 52.84 -31.06
CA TRP A 3 -17.96 52.61 -30.12
C TRP A 3 -18.38 51.92 -28.81
N SER A 4 -19.57 52.22 -28.30
CA SER A 4 -20.09 51.57 -27.08
C SER A 4 -20.35 50.07 -27.26
N ARG A 5 -20.67 49.62 -28.47
CA ARG A 5 -20.89 48.21 -28.78
C ARG A 5 -19.57 47.43 -28.79
N TRP A 6 -18.48 48.00 -29.29
CA TRP A 6 -17.16 47.41 -29.30
C TRP A 6 -16.58 47.27 -27.87
N LEU A 7 -16.81 48.29 -27.03
CA LEU A 7 -16.40 48.21 -25.61
C LEU A 7 -17.19 47.15 -24.85
N ALA A 8 -18.47 47.01 -25.12
CA ALA A 8 -19.29 45.96 -24.48
C ALA A 8 -18.87 44.55 -24.91
N THR A 9 -18.55 44.34 -26.19
CA THR A 9 -18.03 43.01 -26.64
C THR A 9 -16.65 42.70 -26.07
N ALA A 10 -15.74 43.67 -26.03
CA ALA A 10 -14.42 43.47 -25.40
C ALA A 10 -14.53 43.17 -23.92
N ALA A 11 -15.41 43.83 -23.17
CA ALA A 11 -15.69 43.55 -21.77
C ALA A 11 -16.27 42.16 -21.56
N ALA A 12 -17.18 41.71 -22.45
CA ALA A 12 -17.73 40.36 -22.41
C ALA A 12 -16.65 39.28 -22.64
N TYR A 13 -15.75 39.46 -23.61
CA TYR A 13 -14.63 38.53 -23.83
C TYR A 13 -13.68 38.51 -22.64
N LEU A 14 -13.32 39.63 -22.05
CA LEU A 14 -12.49 39.69 -20.84
C LEU A 14 -13.15 38.95 -19.65
N ALA A 15 -14.46 39.14 -19.47
CA ALA A 15 -15.20 38.45 -18.43
C ALA A 15 -15.19 36.92 -18.63
N ILE A 16 -15.39 36.44 -19.86
CA ILE A 16 -15.31 35.00 -20.18
C ILE A 16 -13.91 34.44 -19.89
N VAL A 17 -12.86 35.13 -20.35
CA VAL A 17 -11.47 34.72 -20.09
C VAL A 17 -11.17 34.69 -18.60
N ALA A 18 -11.65 35.68 -17.84
CA ALA A 18 -11.48 35.70 -16.39
C ALA A 18 -12.20 34.53 -15.68
N ILE A 19 -13.44 34.21 -16.10
CA ILE A 19 -14.20 33.09 -15.54
C ILE A 19 -13.49 31.76 -15.84
N VAL A 20 -13.04 31.56 -17.08
CA VAL A 20 -12.30 30.32 -17.46
C VAL A 20 -10.99 30.23 -16.68
N GLY A 21 -10.24 31.32 -16.57
CA GLY A 21 -9.00 31.36 -15.79
C GLY A 21 -9.20 31.03 -14.30
N LEU A 22 -10.19 31.65 -13.67
CA LEU A 22 -10.53 31.39 -12.28
C LEU A 22 -11.01 29.96 -12.05
N SER A 23 -11.79 29.41 -12.99
CA SER A 23 -12.25 28.01 -12.92
C SER A 23 -11.10 27.03 -13.04
N ALA A 24 -10.13 27.27 -13.91
CA ALA A 24 -8.94 26.44 -14.06
C ALA A 24 -8.08 26.46 -12.78
N VAL A 25 -7.83 27.63 -12.23
CA VAL A 25 -7.07 27.80 -10.98
C VAL A 25 -7.81 27.16 -9.82
N GLY A 26 -9.11 27.40 -9.69
CA GLY A 26 -9.93 26.79 -8.63
C GLY A 26 -9.97 25.27 -8.72
N GLY A 27 -10.09 24.72 -9.92
CA GLY A 27 -10.03 23.27 -10.17
C GLY A 27 -8.68 22.66 -9.79
N TRP A 28 -7.57 23.34 -10.14
CA TRP A 28 -6.23 22.92 -9.75
C TRP A 28 -6.06 22.87 -8.23
N TYR A 29 -6.40 23.93 -7.50
CA TYR A 29 -6.31 23.98 -6.04
C TYR A 29 -7.21 22.96 -5.36
N TYR A 30 -8.41 22.72 -5.89
CA TYR A 30 -9.30 21.69 -5.37
C TYR A 30 -8.68 20.30 -5.51
N TRP A 31 -8.13 19.99 -6.69
CA TRP A 31 -7.50 18.69 -6.95
C TRP A 31 -6.28 18.44 -6.08
N ASP A 32 -5.42 19.44 -5.93
CA ASP A 32 -4.25 19.36 -5.06
C ASP A 32 -4.63 19.08 -3.60
N ARG A 33 -5.64 19.77 -3.08
CA ARG A 33 -6.16 19.51 -1.74
C ARG A 33 -6.75 18.11 -1.57
N VAL A 34 -7.44 17.58 -2.56
CA VAL A 34 -8.00 16.22 -2.53
C VAL A 34 -6.88 15.19 -2.50
N GLN A 35 -5.81 15.39 -3.26
CA GLN A 35 -4.65 14.52 -3.24
C GLN A 35 -3.91 14.58 -1.89
N ALA A 36 -3.67 15.77 -1.38
CA ALA A 36 -2.99 15.97 -0.09
C ALA A 36 -3.75 15.33 1.07
N ARG A 37 -5.08 15.49 1.12
CA ARG A 37 -5.93 14.83 2.14
C ARG A 37 -5.90 13.31 2.00
N GLY A 38 -5.92 12.79 0.78
CA GLY A 38 -5.81 11.35 0.54
C GLY A 38 -4.47 10.78 0.99
N ALA A 39 -3.37 11.51 0.73
CA ALA A 39 -2.04 11.13 1.18
C ALA A 39 -1.92 11.16 2.72
N GLN A 40 -2.52 12.17 3.38
CA GLN A 40 -2.51 12.25 4.84
C GLN A 40 -3.30 11.08 5.45
N ALA A 41 -4.50 10.80 4.95
CA ALA A 41 -5.31 9.67 5.39
C ALA A 41 -4.57 8.31 5.23
N ALA A 42 -3.76 8.16 4.17
CA ALA A 42 -2.92 6.98 3.99
C ALA A 42 -1.83 6.89 5.07
N ARG A 43 -1.14 8.00 5.38
CA ARG A 43 -0.12 8.05 6.45
C ARG A 43 -0.67 7.70 7.81
N ASP A 44 -1.90 8.08 8.09
CA ASP A 44 -2.54 7.82 9.39
C ASP A 44 -3.04 6.37 9.50
N ALA A 45 -3.58 5.81 8.42
CA ALA A 45 -4.20 4.48 8.43
C ALA A 45 -3.20 3.32 8.25
N LEU A 46 -2.18 3.49 7.40
CA LEU A 46 -1.28 2.40 7.02
C LEU A 46 -0.44 1.82 8.16
N PRO A 47 0.12 2.59 9.10
CA PRO A 47 0.93 2.02 10.17
C PRO A 47 0.18 0.98 11.00
N THR A 48 -1.06 1.28 11.38
CA THR A 48 -1.90 0.35 12.16
C THR A 48 -2.30 -0.88 11.34
N LEU A 49 -2.65 -0.70 10.07
CA LEU A 49 -2.98 -1.79 9.16
C LEU A 49 -1.79 -2.74 8.98
N VAL A 50 -0.63 -2.19 8.68
CA VAL A 50 0.61 -2.94 8.44
C VAL A 50 1.04 -3.70 9.70
N ALA A 51 0.97 -3.06 10.87
CA ALA A 51 1.31 -3.73 12.13
C ALA A 51 0.43 -4.95 12.42
N LYS A 52 -0.82 -4.92 11.96
CA LYS A 52 -1.77 -6.04 12.09
C LYS A 52 -1.59 -7.13 11.03
N GLU A 53 -1.38 -6.75 9.77
CA GLU A 53 -1.40 -7.69 8.64
C GLU A 53 -0.04 -8.36 8.40
N MET A 54 1.07 -7.64 8.57
CA MET A 54 2.39 -8.18 8.24
C MET A 54 2.81 -9.41 9.05
N PRO A 55 2.50 -9.52 10.36
CA PRO A 55 2.77 -10.75 11.09
C PRO A 55 2.04 -11.98 10.52
N GLN A 56 0.84 -11.78 9.97
CA GLN A 56 0.05 -12.87 9.37
C GLN A 56 0.60 -13.28 8.00
N VAL A 57 1.10 -12.31 7.22
CA VAL A 57 1.64 -12.57 5.87
C VAL A 57 3.02 -13.24 5.93
N LEU A 58 3.85 -12.89 6.91
CA LEU A 58 5.23 -13.36 7.03
C LEU A 58 5.46 -14.42 8.12
N GLY A 59 4.45 -14.67 8.96
CA GLY A 59 4.48 -15.71 9.97
C GLY A 59 3.63 -16.92 9.58
N TYR A 60 4.13 -18.12 9.83
CA TYR A 60 3.37 -19.36 9.60
C TYR A 60 3.96 -20.53 10.41
N ASP A 61 3.12 -21.53 10.62
CA ASP A 61 3.49 -22.83 11.16
C ASP A 61 3.32 -23.88 10.06
N PHE A 62 4.28 -24.80 9.91
CA PHE A 62 4.26 -25.84 8.87
C PHE A 62 2.99 -26.70 8.91
N GLN A 63 2.36 -26.88 10.07
CA GLN A 63 1.13 -27.64 10.20
C GLN A 63 -0.08 -26.93 9.59
N THR A 64 -0.08 -25.60 9.63
CA THR A 64 -1.19 -24.76 9.18
C THR A 64 -0.83 -23.87 8.00
N VAL A 65 0.35 -24.02 7.41
CA VAL A 65 0.92 -23.10 6.41
C VAL A 65 -0.02 -22.83 5.22
N GLU A 66 -0.71 -23.85 4.72
CA GLU A 66 -1.64 -23.68 3.60
C GLU A 66 -2.82 -22.77 3.96
N ARG A 67 -3.40 -22.98 5.16
CA ARG A 67 -4.48 -22.15 5.67
C ARG A 67 -3.98 -20.76 5.98
N SER A 68 -2.89 -20.64 6.74
CA SER A 68 -2.34 -19.33 7.14
C SER A 68 -2.03 -18.46 5.94
N LEU A 69 -1.38 -18.99 4.90
CA LEU A 69 -1.12 -18.25 3.67
C LEU A 69 -2.41 -17.96 2.89
N GLY A 70 -3.36 -18.91 2.87
CA GLY A 70 -4.66 -18.75 2.23
C GLY A 70 -5.46 -17.57 2.80
N ASP A 71 -5.44 -17.41 4.11
CA ASP A 71 -6.13 -16.32 4.83
C ASP A 71 -5.55 -14.94 4.50
N THR A 72 -4.31 -14.86 4.01
CA THR A 72 -3.67 -13.59 3.62
C THR A 72 -3.98 -13.16 2.18
N TYR A 73 -4.46 -14.06 1.33
CA TYR A 73 -4.74 -13.73 -0.08
C TYR A 73 -5.72 -12.57 -0.29
N PRO A 74 -6.78 -12.39 0.52
CA PRO A 74 -7.68 -11.23 0.40
C PRO A 74 -7.02 -9.88 0.70
N MET A 75 -5.86 -9.89 1.38
CA MET A 75 -5.09 -8.68 1.72
C MET A 75 -4.23 -8.19 0.55
N MET A 76 -4.17 -8.96 -0.54
CA MET A 76 -3.29 -8.71 -1.69
C MET A 76 -4.08 -8.24 -2.91
N THR A 77 -3.43 -7.42 -3.76
CA THR A 77 -3.99 -7.07 -5.08
C THR A 77 -4.16 -8.33 -5.94
N PRO A 78 -5.09 -8.35 -6.92
CA PRO A 78 -5.32 -9.52 -7.76
C PRO A 78 -4.04 -10.06 -8.42
N ASP A 79 -3.19 -9.18 -8.94
CA ASP A 79 -1.95 -9.55 -9.63
C ASP A 79 -0.92 -10.14 -8.67
N TYR A 80 -0.65 -9.44 -7.56
CA TYR A 80 0.30 -9.91 -6.56
C TYR A 80 -0.16 -11.20 -5.88
N ARG A 81 -1.46 -11.38 -5.68
CA ARG A 81 -2.06 -12.61 -5.16
C ARG A 81 -1.73 -13.83 -6.02
N GLN A 82 -1.81 -13.69 -7.34
CA GLN A 82 -1.48 -14.81 -8.24
C GLN A 82 0.01 -15.17 -8.15
N GLU A 83 0.88 -14.17 -8.17
CA GLU A 83 2.32 -14.38 -8.01
C GLU A 83 2.65 -15.01 -6.65
N PHE A 84 2.06 -14.48 -5.57
CA PHE A 84 2.27 -14.98 -4.22
C PHE A 84 1.76 -16.41 -4.05
N LYS A 85 0.58 -16.75 -4.59
CA LYS A 85 0.05 -18.13 -4.61
C LYS A 85 1.00 -19.09 -5.30
N LYS A 86 1.51 -18.71 -6.47
CA LYS A 86 2.47 -19.55 -7.19
C LYS A 86 3.71 -19.80 -6.34
N ARG A 87 4.31 -18.76 -5.78
CA ARG A 87 5.48 -18.86 -4.90
C ARG A 87 5.18 -19.68 -3.64
N ALA A 88 4.01 -19.49 -3.03
CA ALA A 88 3.58 -20.25 -1.86
C ALA A 88 3.51 -21.74 -2.16
N ASN A 89 2.88 -22.14 -3.27
CA ASN A 89 2.70 -23.53 -3.61
C ASN A 89 4.00 -24.21 -4.10
N GLU A 90 4.83 -23.51 -4.85
CA GLU A 90 6.05 -24.08 -5.45
C GLU A 90 7.24 -24.09 -4.49
N GLN A 91 7.31 -23.15 -3.54
CA GLN A 91 8.49 -22.94 -2.72
C GLN A 91 8.19 -22.95 -1.22
N ILE A 92 7.25 -22.10 -0.74
CA ILE A 92 7.08 -21.87 0.71
C ILE A 92 6.49 -23.11 1.39
N ILE A 93 5.38 -23.62 0.89
CA ILE A 93 4.65 -24.75 1.51
C ILE A 93 5.49 -26.03 1.52
N PRO A 94 6.11 -26.46 0.39
CA PRO A 94 6.94 -27.66 0.39
C PRO A 94 8.15 -27.55 1.33
N GLU A 95 8.83 -26.40 1.34
CA GLU A 95 10.00 -26.18 2.20
C GLU A 95 9.61 -26.13 3.67
N ALA A 96 8.51 -25.44 4.01
CA ALA A 96 7.99 -25.36 5.36
C ALA A 96 7.65 -26.77 5.93
N LYS A 97 6.96 -27.59 5.15
CA LYS A 97 6.59 -28.96 5.54
C LYS A 97 7.79 -29.88 5.64
N LYS A 98 8.73 -29.81 4.69
CA LYS A 98 9.93 -30.65 4.67
C LYS A 98 10.83 -30.42 5.88
N ARG A 99 10.99 -29.18 6.28
CA ARG A 99 11.87 -28.77 7.40
C ARG A 99 11.14 -28.54 8.71
N GLU A 100 9.81 -28.70 8.74
CA GLU A 100 8.96 -28.43 9.90
C GLU A 100 9.18 -27.00 10.44
N VAL A 101 9.17 -26.02 9.54
CA VAL A 101 9.51 -24.63 9.86
C VAL A 101 8.32 -23.93 10.53
N VAL A 102 8.60 -23.28 11.65
CA VAL A 102 7.69 -22.33 12.30
C VAL A 102 8.33 -20.95 12.27
N ILE A 103 7.63 -19.98 11.71
CA ILE A 103 8.05 -18.58 11.70
C ILE A 103 7.07 -17.76 12.51
N GLN A 104 7.57 -17.17 13.58
CA GLN A 104 6.86 -16.17 14.35
C GLN A 104 7.42 -14.78 13.96
N ALA A 105 6.57 -13.90 13.48
CA ALA A 105 6.94 -12.56 13.05
C ALA A 105 6.24 -11.51 13.91
N ASN A 106 6.99 -10.48 14.31
CA ASN A 106 6.47 -9.35 15.08
C ASN A 106 6.96 -8.03 14.51
N VAL A 107 6.05 -7.08 14.31
CA VAL A 107 6.38 -5.74 13.82
C VAL A 107 6.91 -4.90 14.99
N VAL A 108 8.10 -4.35 14.81
CA VAL A 108 8.78 -3.47 15.78
C VAL A 108 8.57 -2.02 15.45
N GLY A 109 8.47 -1.69 14.16
CA GLY A 109 8.27 -0.33 13.70
C GLY A 109 7.76 -0.26 12.26
N VAL A 110 7.04 0.81 11.95
CA VAL A 110 6.49 1.08 10.62
C VAL A 110 6.79 2.53 10.25
N GLY A 111 7.39 2.74 9.08
CA GLY A 111 7.64 4.06 8.52
C GLY A 111 6.99 4.20 7.14
N VAL A 112 6.12 5.18 6.96
CA VAL A 112 5.54 5.49 5.66
C VAL A 112 6.56 6.29 4.86
N MET A 113 7.08 5.70 3.78
CA MET A 113 8.08 6.32 2.90
C MET A 113 7.41 7.27 1.90
N GLU A 114 6.37 6.76 1.25
CA GLU A 114 5.61 7.49 0.24
C GLU A 114 4.12 7.25 0.48
N ALA A 115 3.32 8.29 0.34
CA ALA A 115 1.88 8.19 0.44
C ALA A 115 1.21 9.10 -0.58
N ASN A 116 0.34 8.51 -1.38
CA ASN A 116 -0.56 9.15 -2.30
C ASN A 116 -1.99 8.72 -1.96
N ARG A 117 -2.97 9.29 -2.64
CA ARG A 117 -4.38 8.94 -2.44
C ARG A 117 -4.70 7.45 -2.63
N ASN A 118 -4.05 6.81 -3.61
CA ASN A 118 -4.36 5.43 -4.02
C ASN A 118 -3.15 4.50 -4.02
N SER A 119 -1.97 4.97 -3.65
CA SER A 119 -0.75 4.17 -3.56
C SER A 119 0.10 4.63 -2.39
N ALA A 120 0.84 3.70 -1.80
CA ALA A 120 1.79 4.02 -0.74
C ALA A 120 2.92 3.00 -0.71
N ALA A 121 4.08 3.42 -0.20
CA ALA A 121 5.19 2.56 0.13
C ALA A 121 5.55 2.71 1.62
N VAL A 122 5.69 1.58 2.29
CA VAL A 122 5.90 1.52 3.74
C VAL A 122 7.13 0.67 4.02
N MET A 123 8.01 1.15 4.90
CA MET A 123 9.09 0.36 5.46
C MET A 123 8.62 -0.29 6.77
N VAL A 124 8.78 -1.59 6.87
CA VAL A 124 8.39 -2.37 8.04
C VAL A 124 9.65 -2.97 8.65
N PHE A 125 9.85 -2.70 9.93
CA PHE A 125 10.89 -3.32 10.74
C PHE A 125 10.27 -4.44 11.56
N MET A 126 10.78 -5.63 11.42
CA MET A 126 10.22 -6.82 12.07
C MET A 126 11.30 -7.63 12.73
N ASN A 127 10.95 -8.24 13.85
CA ASN A 127 11.70 -9.36 14.41
C ASN A 127 10.98 -10.65 14.03
N ARG A 128 11.74 -11.64 13.59
CA ARG A 128 11.20 -12.97 13.37
C ARG A 128 12.04 -14.02 14.09
N THR A 129 11.34 -15.02 14.59
CA THR A 129 11.95 -16.22 15.14
C THR A 129 11.65 -17.35 14.18
N VAL A 130 12.69 -17.99 13.68
CA VAL A 130 12.59 -19.16 12.79
C VAL A 130 13.02 -20.38 13.59
N THR A 131 12.12 -21.33 13.73
CA THR A 131 12.40 -22.63 14.37
C THR A 131 12.25 -23.73 13.33
N ASP A 132 13.19 -24.63 13.29
CA ASP A 132 13.28 -25.78 12.37
C ASP A 132 13.50 -27.03 13.22
N LYS A 133 13.04 -28.19 12.77
CA LYS A 133 13.16 -29.49 13.46
C LYS A 133 14.58 -29.82 13.94
N ALA A 134 15.60 -29.38 13.21
CA ALA A 134 16.98 -29.77 13.43
C ALA A 134 17.83 -28.69 14.11
N ARG A 135 17.30 -27.50 14.45
CA ARG A 135 18.09 -26.34 14.88
C ARG A 135 17.46 -25.61 16.06
N GLN A 136 18.31 -24.93 16.80
CA GLN A 136 17.85 -23.98 17.82
C GLN A 136 17.15 -22.78 17.13
N PRO A 137 16.19 -22.12 17.80
CA PRO A 137 15.52 -20.93 17.27
C PRO A 137 16.52 -19.87 16.82
N ILE A 138 16.35 -19.37 15.60
CA ILE A 138 17.14 -18.29 15.05
C ILE A 138 16.32 -17.01 15.16
N TYR A 139 16.90 -15.99 15.78
CA TYR A 139 16.29 -14.66 15.92
C TYR A 139 16.89 -13.73 14.89
N GLU A 140 16.03 -13.14 14.06
CA GLU A 140 16.45 -12.26 12.97
C GLU A 140 15.66 -10.95 12.98
N GLY A 141 16.38 -9.82 12.87
CA GLY A 141 15.78 -8.54 12.53
C GLY A 141 15.72 -8.39 11.00
N ILE A 142 14.54 -8.18 10.45
CA ILE A 142 14.36 -7.99 9.02
C ILE A 142 13.73 -6.64 8.71
N ARG A 143 14.05 -6.13 7.52
CA ARG A 143 13.45 -4.92 6.95
C ARG A 143 12.74 -5.30 5.67
N VAL A 144 11.50 -4.83 5.53
CA VAL A 144 10.67 -5.16 4.38
C VAL A 144 10.03 -3.90 3.85
N ARG A 145 10.21 -3.62 2.57
CA ARG A 145 9.45 -2.60 1.85
C ARG A 145 8.16 -3.24 1.35
N VAL A 146 7.04 -2.64 1.71
CA VAL A 146 5.72 -3.08 1.27
C VAL A 146 5.05 -1.97 0.48
N GLU A 147 4.60 -2.30 -0.72
CA GLU A 147 3.85 -1.39 -1.58
C GLU A 147 2.37 -1.72 -1.48
N PHE A 148 1.56 -0.68 -1.31
CA PHE A 148 0.13 -0.77 -1.19
C PHE A 148 -0.58 -0.04 -2.33
N GLN A 149 -1.71 -0.60 -2.76
CA GLN A 149 -2.65 0.04 -3.67
C GLN A 149 -4.04 0.08 -3.03
N ARG A 150 -4.75 1.17 -3.23
CA ARG A 150 -6.11 1.34 -2.76
C ARG A 150 -7.09 0.95 -3.86
N ILE A 151 -7.78 -0.16 -3.69
CA ILE A 151 -8.76 -0.71 -4.64
C ILE A 151 -10.10 -0.88 -3.92
N GLY A 152 -11.18 -0.30 -4.48
CA GLY A 152 -12.49 -0.35 -3.85
C GLY A 152 -12.55 0.24 -2.43
N GLY A 153 -11.70 1.24 -2.15
CA GLY A 153 -11.62 1.88 -0.82
C GLY A 153 -10.75 1.14 0.20
N LYS A 154 -10.27 -0.07 -0.10
CA LYS A 154 -9.41 -0.89 0.77
C LYS A 154 -7.95 -0.79 0.32
N TRP A 155 -7.04 -0.75 1.28
CA TRP A 155 -5.61 -0.87 1.04
C TRP A 155 -5.25 -2.34 0.88
N LEU A 156 -4.61 -2.69 -0.23
CA LEU A 156 -4.18 -4.04 -0.56
C LEU A 156 -2.68 -4.04 -0.81
N ILE A 157 -2.01 -5.11 -0.39
CA ILE A 157 -0.60 -5.34 -0.63
C ILE A 157 -0.38 -5.58 -2.12
N ALA A 158 0.39 -4.72 -2.77
CA ALA A 158 0.74 -4.83 -4.18
C ALA A 158 2.10 -5.50 -4.40
N PHE A 159 3.02 -5.35 -3.45
CA PHE A 159 4.33 -5.97 -3.53
C PHE A 159 5.03 -5.99 -2.17
N ILE A 160 5.81 -7.03 -1.91
CA ILE A 160 6.65 -7.18 -0.71
C ILE A 160 8.08 -7.46 -1.15
N LYS A 161 9.01 -6.61 -0.71
CA LYS A 161 10.44 -6.74 -1.01
C LYS A 161 11.27 -6.71 0.28
N PRO A 162 11.94 -7.80 0.65
CA PRO A 162 12.97 -7.78 1.69
C PRO A 162 14.14 -6.86 1.28
N ILE A 163 14.74 -6.19 2.27
CA ILE A 163 15.87 -5.26 2.08
C ILE A 163 17.04 -5.68 2.96
#